data_339e9caa602e346799d606f8ce99b9e1
#
_entry.id   339e9caa602e346799d606f8ce99b9e1
#
_cell.length_a   1.000
_cell.length_b   1.000
_cell.length_c   1.000
_cell.angle_alpha   90.00
_cell.angle_beta   90.00
_cell.angle_gamma   90.00
#
_symmetry.space_group_name_H-M   'P 1'
#
loop_
_entity.id
_entity.type
_entity.pdbx_description
1 polymer ?
#
loop_
_entity_poly.entity_id
_entity_poly.type
_entity_poly.pdbx_seq_one_letter_code
_entity_poly.pdbx_strand_id
1 'polypeptide(L)'
;MSNPIFIARQDTLDEKIIPAQLLNDYKLHGEYSFVFHTPELWHKMCTHAYAANDQKVNGDALEYVLTKAAPTGSYSLSNWMALLCDTAEQAAQGLYAGIETAGQLAQSSAAMAAVSNSETAMAAVSGSEMAMNSICSVKTALRAFAASKHWNSTVKENDMAIAKAAVALANSNEFSAISSCAEMAENSTAMSVLAASETAMSVLADSATARTALTGSSYYGKYMQNDTMCIAKLAVGFANLASAGYSSMAGVAADATAMNAVAASSTAMNAVAASTTAMDALYARKKQMKGGSASKSGKFIILEISASNAFDTSKYGYVTLSDGNKPNWSNYLAKYAFFKQYPKYATYMRNDTDSDDYIYYFDITNP
;
A
#
# COMPACT_ATOMS: atom_id res chain seq x y z
N MET A 1 31.15 -36.15 -13.69
CA MET A 1 32.38 -35.35 -13.55
C MET A 1 31.99 -34.09 -12.75
N SER A 2 32.54 -33.92 -11.56
CA SER A 2 32.36 -32.69 -10.80
C SER A 2 32.93 -31.53 -11.62
N ASN A 3 32.15 -30.54 -11.88
CA ASN A 3 32.59 -29.38 -12.65
C ASN A 3 33.68 -28.64 -11.85
N PRO A 4 34.94 -28.65 -12.25
CA PRO A 4 36.05 -28.09 -11.49
C PRO A 4 35.94 -26.55 -11.31
N ILE A 5 35.12 -25.89 -12.11
CA ILE A 5 34.85 -24.44 -12.00
C ILE A 5 34.20 -24.11 -10.66
N PHE A 6 33.53 -25.07 -10.06
CA PHE A 6 32.76 -24.85 -8.86
C PHE A 6 33.61 -24.86 -7.59
N ILE A 7 34.59 -25.75 -7.52
CA ILE A 7 35.48 -25.86 -6.35
C ILE A 7 36.35 -24.59 -6.24
N ALA A 8 36.79 -24.06 -7.37
CA ALA A 8 37.58 -22.83 -7.41
C ALA A 8 36.80 -21.54 -7.09
N ARG A 9 35.46 -21.59 -7.08
CA ARG A 9 34.59 -20.44 -6.86
C ARG A 9 33.83 -20.46 -5.54
N GLN A 10 34.11 -21.39 -4.65
CA GLN A 10 33.46 -21.44 -3.35
C GLN A 10 33.70 -20.16 -2.56
N ASP A 11 34.88 -19.57 -2.67
CA ASP A 11 35.21 -18.29 -2.02
C ASP A 11 34.47 -17.11 -2.64
N THR A 12 34.04 -17.20 -3.91
CA THR A 12 33.32 -16.18 -4.63
C THR A 12 31.79 -16.30 -4.47
N LEU A 13 31.29 -17.37 -3.82
CA LEU A 13 29.87 -17.48 -3.45
C LEU A 13 29.43 -16.43 -2.43
N ASP A 14 30.37 -15.77 -1.79
CA ASP A 14 30.10 -14.64 -0.90
C ASP A 14 29.84 -13.33 -1.68
N GLU A 15 30.11 -13.28 -2.97
CA GLU A 15 29.82 -12.12 -3.82
C GLU A 15 28.37 -12.09 -4.31
N LYS A 16 27.77 -10.91 -4.29
CA LYS A 16 26.33 -10.69 -4.56
C LYS A 16 25.84 -11.16 -5.94
N ILE A 17 26.73 -11.24 -6.93
CA ILE A 17 26.36 -11.51 -8.33
C ILE A 17 26.28 -13.01 -8.61
N ILE A 18 27.13 -13.80 -7.97
CA ILE A 18 27.28 -15.24 -8.25
C ILE A 18 26.06 -16.06 -7.83
N PRO A 19 25.41 -15.80 -6.66
CA PRO A 19 24.23 -16.54 -6.28
C PRO A 19 23.07 -16.41 -7.29
N ALA A 20 22.82 -15.22 -7.81
CA ALA A 20 21.78 -14.99 -8.80
C ALA A 20 22.11 -15.64 -10.15
N GLN A 21 23.37 -15.58 -10.59
CA GLN A 21 23.83 -16.26 -11.81
C GLN A 21 23.71 -17.78 -11.69
N LEU A 22 24.11 -18.36 -10.57
CA LEU A 22 24.01 -19.80 -10.34
C LEU A 22 22.57 -20.30 -10.39
N LEU A 23 21.63 -19.54 -9.80
CA LEU A 23 20.23 -19.88 -9.87
C LEU A 23 19.70 -19.81 -11.31
N ASN A 24 20.10 -18.79 -12.05
CA ASN A 24 19.70 -18.63 -13.44
C ASN A 24 20.28 -19.72 -14.33
N ASP A 25 21.56 -20.06 -14.15
CA ASP A 25 22.23 -21.14 -14.88
C ASP A 25 21.60 -22.50 -14.57
N TYR A 26 21.20 -22.74 -13.32
CA TYR A 26 20.49 -23.96 -12.96
C TYR A 26 19.12 -24.04 -13.64
N LYS A 27 18.36 -22.94 -13.67
CA LYS A 27 17.07 -22.87 -14.38
C LYS A 27 17.22 -23.18 -15.87
N LEU A 28 18.29 -22.68 -16.50
CA LEU A 28 18.54 -22.80 -17.93
C LEU A 28 19.11 -24.16 -18.33
N HIS A 29 20.00 -24.71 -17.53
CA HIS A 29 20.87 -25.86 -17.91
C HIS A 29 20.73 -27.09 -17.03
N GLY A 30 20.15 -26.98 -15.84
CA GLY A 30 20.01 -28.13 -14.92
C GLY A 30 21.32 -28.67 -14.34
N GLU A 31 22.45 -27.97 -14.53
CA GLU A 31 23.78 -28.48 -14.27
C GLU A 31 24.27 -28.29 -12.82
N TYR A 32 23.60 -27.46 -12.04
CA TYR A 32 24.04 -27.06 -10.70
C TYR A 32 23.18 -27.67 -9.58
N SER A 33 22.68 -28.90 -9.80
CA SER A 33 21.82 -29.57 -8.83
C SER A 33 22.46 -29.70 -7.43
N PHE A 34 23.81 -29.73 -7.34
CA PHE A 34 24.51 -29.81 -6.07
C PHE A 34 24.36 -28.55 -5.19
N VAL A 35 24.08 -27.36 -5.76
CA VAL A 35 23.79 -26.14 -4.98
C VAL A 35 22.58 -26.41 -4.12
N PHE A 36 21.57 -27.04 -4.69
CA PHE A 36 20.35 -27.40 -3.99
C PHE A 36 20.58 -28.59 -3.01
N HIS A 37 21.67 -29.29 -3.15
CA HIS A 37 22.06 -30.41 -2.28
C HIS A 37 23.12 -30.03 -1.22
N THR A 38 23.44 -28.72 -1.13
CA THR A 38 24.37 -28.20 -0.13
C THR A 38 23.65 -27.09 0.65
N PRO A 39 23.13 -27.38 1.87
CA PRO A 39 22.34 -26.45 2.64
C PRO A 39 22.99 -25.09 2.83
N GLU A 40 24.28 -25.06 3.10
CA GLU A 40 25.04 -23.85 3.35
C GLU A 40 25.14 -22.95 2.10
N LEU A 41 25.33 -23.58 0.93
CA LEU A 41 25.38 -22.85 -0.35
C LEU A 41 24.01 -22.26 -0.71
N TRP A 42 22.96 -23.04 -0.49
CA TRP A 42 21.60 -22.62 -0.72
C TRP A 42 21.21 -21.47 0.20
N HIS A 43 21.50 -21.58 1.49
CA HIS A 43 21.29 -20.53 2.48
C HIS A 43 22.01 -19.23 2.08
N LYS A 44 23.31 -19.29 1.76
CA LYS A 44 24.08 -18.15 1.28
C LYS A 44 23.44 -17.53 0.04
N MET A 45 23.04 -18.31 -0.94
CA MET A 45 22.43 -17.83 -2.18
C MET A 45 21.14 -17.07 -1.90
N CYS A 46 20.25 -17.60 -1.07
CA CYS A 46 19.00 -16.94 -0.68
C CYS A 46 19.24 -15.67 0.13
N THR A 47 20.19 -15.71 1.07
CA THR A 47 20.54 -14.55 1.91
C THR A 47 21.16 -13.41 1.09
N HIS A 48 22.04 -13.73 0.14
CA HIS A 48 22.64 -12.73 -0.75
C HIS A 48 21.62 -12.12 -1.69
N ALA A 49 20.72 -12.90 -2.27
CA ALA A 49 19.65 -12.42 -3.12
C ALA A 49 18.74 -11.46 -2.35
N TYR A 50 18.41 -11.81 -1.11
CA TYR A 50 17.63 -10.93 -0.23
C TYR A 50 18.39 -9.64 0.14
N ALA A 51 19.65 -9.75 0.56
CA ALA A 51 20.48 -8.60 0.92
C ALA A 51 20.70 -7.63 -0.27
N ALA A 52 20.67 -8.15 -1.50
CA ALA A 52 20.68 -7.34 -2.72
C ALA A 52 19.31 -6.71 -3.03
N ASN A 53 18.31 -6.90 -2.16
CA ASN A 53 16.93 -6.46 -2.34
C ASN A 53 16.26 -7.05 -3.60
N ASP A 54 16.66 -8.25 -4.00
CA ASP A 54 16.15 -8.98 -5.15
C ASP A 54 15.12 -10.03 -4.73
N GLN A 55 13.95 -9.56 -4.30
CA GLN A 55 12.82 -10.40 -3.90
C GLN A 55 12.37 -11.34 -5.04
N LYS A 56 12.53 -10.91 -6.28
CA LYS A 56 12.19 -11.72 -7.44
C LYS A 56 13.07 -12.96 -7.56
N VAL A 57 14.38 -12.85 -7.32
CA VAL A 57 15.30 -14.00 -7.34
C VAL A 57 14.90 -15.01 -6.27
N ASN A 58 14.56 -14.57 -5.07
CA ASN A 58 14.07 -15.44 -4.01
C ASN A 58 12.72 -16.09 -4.37
N GLY A 59 11.79 -15.34 -4.95
CA GLY A 59 10.51 -15.84 -5.43
C GLY A 59 10.67 -16.85 -6.55
N ASP A 60 11.53 -16.57 -7.51
CA ASP A 60 11.86 -17.47 -8.60
C ASP A 60 12.53 -18.78 -8.09
N ALA A 61 13.36 -18.69 -7.05
CA ALA A 61 13.95 -19.85 -6.41
C ALA A 61 12.89 -20.73 -5.75
N LEU A 62 11.97 -20.13 -5.01
CA LEU A 62 10.84 -20.84 -4.41
C LEU A 62 9.97 -21.51 -5.47
N GLU A 63 9.59 -20.78 -6.50
CA GLU A 63 8.78 -21.30 -7.60
C GLU A 63 9.47 -22.46 -8.32
N TYR A 64 10.79 -22.35 -8.52
CA TYR A 64 11.56 -23.42 -9.10
C TYR A 64 11.54 -24.68 -8.22
N VAL A 65 11.78 -24.56 -6.91
CA VAL A 65 11.74 -25.68 -5.97
C VAL A 65 10.35 -26.31 -5.94
N LEU A 66 9.29 -25.51 -5.99
CA LEU A 66 7.91 -25.99 -5.98
C LEU A 66 7.49 -26.72 -7.27
N THR A 67 8.08 -26.36 -8.43
CA THR A 67 7.63 -26.85 -9.73
C THR A 67 8.57 -27.87 -10.37
N LYS A 68 9.88 -27.73 -10.18
CA LYS A 68 10.89 -28.44 -10.98
C LYS A 68 11.85 -29.30 -10.16
N ALA A 69 12.25 -28.85 -9.00
CA ALA A 69 13.03 -29.66 -8.09
C ALA A 69 12.06 -30.52 -7.28
N ALA A 70 11.48 -31.54 -7.90
CA ALA A 70 10.78 -32.56 -7.13
C ALA A 70 11.74 -33.03 -6.05
N PRO A 71 11.46 -32.79 -4.77
CA PRO A 71 12.44 -33.01 -3.73
C PRO A 71 12.68 -34.51 -3.59
N THR A 72 13.83 -34.93 -4.03
CA THR A 72 14.31 -36.28 -3.77
C THR A 72 15.19 -36.24 -2.54
N GLY A 73 14.72 -36.79 -1.43
CA GLY A 73 15.53 -36.90 -0.21
C GLY A 73 15.55 -35.64 0.65
N SER A 74 16.74 -35.19 1.06
CA SER A 74 16.95 -34.14 2.07
C SER A 74 16.58 -32.70 1.65
N TYR A 75 16.09 -32.47 0.44
CA TYR A 75 15.79 -31.12 -0.10
C TYR A 75 14.35 -30.94 -0.46
N SER A 76 13.49 -31.28 0.47
CA SER A 76 12.09 -30.89 0.43
C SER A 76 11.95 -29.37 0.54
N LEU A 77 10.80 -28.84 0.13
CA LEU A 77 10.43 -27.45 0.43
C LEU A 77 10.63 -27.11 1.91
N SER A 78 10.44 -28.08 2.82
CA SER A 78 10.64 -27.90 4.25
C SER A 78 12.10 -27.54 4.59
N ASN A 79 13.08 -28.18 3.97
CA ASN A 79 14.50 -27.85 4.21
C ASN A 79 14.84 -26.47 3.66
N TRP A 80 14.32 -26.11 2.50
CA TRP A 80 14.53 -24.80 1.92
C TRP A 80 13.87 -23.70 2.77
N MET A 81 12.65 -23.89 3.22
CA MET A 81 11.96 -22.95 4.11
C MET A 81 12.69 -22.82 5.47
N ALA A 82 13.22 -23.92 6.01
CA ALA A 82 14.01 -23.88 7.22
C ALA A 82 15.28 -23.05 7.06
N LEU A 83 15.97 -23.15 5.92
CA LEU A 83 17.15 -22.34 5.61
C LEU A 83 16.80 -20.86 5.46
N LEU A 84 15.69 -20.53 4.80
CA LEU A 84 15.23 -19.17 4.66
C LEU A 84 14.80 -18.54 6.00
N CYS A 85 14.25 -19.36 6.90
CA CYS A 85 13.85 -18.90 8.23
C CYS A 85 15.02 -18.74 9.20
N ASP A 86 16.24 -19.04 8.77
CA ASP A 86 17.48 -18.83 9.53
C ASP A 86 17.53 -19.57 10.88
N THR A 87 16.77 -20.66 11.02
CA THR A 87 16.71 -21.41 12.26
C THR A 87 16.90 -22.92 12.02
N ALA A 88 18.13 -23.37 12.21
CA ALA A 88 18.38 -24.80 12.41
C ALA A 88 17.45 -25.38 13.51
N GLU A 89 17.06 -24.56 14.46
CA GLU A 89 16.15 -24.87 15.55
C GLU A 89 14.72 -25.12 15.06
N GLN A 90 14.19 -24.33 14.13
CA GLN A 90 12.87 -24.55 13.53
C GLN A 90 12.83 -25.79 12.64
N ALA A 91 13.92 -26.06 11.91
CA ALA A 91 14.06 -27.31 11.16
C ALA A 91 14.11 -28.52 12.12
N ALA A 92 14.83 -28.42 13.23
CA ALA A 92 14.88 -29.44 14.27
C ALA A 92 13.54 -29.68 14.96
N GLN A 93 12.68 -28.67 15.02
CA GLN A 93 11.29 -28.78 15.53
C GLN A 93 10.32 -29.41 14.51
N GLY A 94 10.78 -29.72 13.30
CA GLY A 94 9.98 -30.35 12.27
C GLY A 94 8.84 -29.49 11.72
N LEU A 95 8.92 -28.16 11.84
CA LEU A 95 7.85 -27.23 11.45
C LEU A 95 7.49 -27.32 9.96
N TYR A 96 8.42 -27.75 9.12
CA TYR A 96 8.22 -27.93 7.68
C TYR A 96 8.21 -29.41 7.27
N ALA A 97 8.17 -30.33 8.21
CA ALA A 97 8.15 -31.76 7.92
C ALA A 97 6.92 -32.15 7.08
N GLY A 98 7.12 -32.85 5.99
CA GLY A 98 6.05 -33.30 5.10
C GLY A 98 5.44 -32.22 4.21
N ILE A 99 6.02 -31.00 4.17
CA ILE A 99 5.61 -29.92 3.28
C ILE A 99 6.41 -30.01 1.98
N GLU A 100 5.72 -30.34 0.89
CA GLU A 100 6.31 -30.53 -0.45
C GLU A 100 5.76 -29.56 -1.49
N THR A 101 4.66 -28.87 -1.17
CA THR A 101 4.00 -27.95 -2.08
C THR A 101 3.60 -26.64 -1.39
N ALA A 102 3.42 -25.57 -2.16
CA ALA A 102 2.93 -24.31 -1.67
C ALA A 102 1.52 -24.43 -1.03
N GLY A 103 0.68 -25.32 -1.56
CA GLY A 103 -0.63 -25.61 -0.98
C GLY A 103 -0.55 -26.23 0.40
N GLN A 104 0.37 -27.20 0.61
CA GLN A 104 0.62 -27.79 1.93
C GLN A 104 1.23 -26.77 2.89
N LEU A 105 2.14 -25.91 2.42
CA LEU A 105 2.66 -24.78 3.21
C LEU A 105 1.55 -23.90 3.72
N ALA A 106 0.66 -23.45 2.85
CA ALA A 106 -0.46 -22.59 3.19
C ALA A 106 -1.47 -23.25 4.15
N GLN A 107 -1.60 -24.57 4.13
CA GLN A 107 -2.47 -25.33 5.05
C GLN A 107 -1.85 -25.57 6.43
N SER A 108 -0.52 -25.48 6.56
CA SER A 108 0.17 -25.68 7.83
C SER A 108 0.26 -24.37 8.62
N SER A 109 -0.51 -24.25 9.69
CA SER A 109 -0.49 -23.07 10.57
C SER A 109 0.89 -22.85 11.22
N ALA A 110 1.60 -23.92 11.58
CA ALA A 110 2.94 -23.85 12.16
C ALA A 110 3.96 -23.33 11.14
N ALA A 111 3.92 -23.86 9.91
CA ALA A 111 4.80 -23.41 8.84
C ALA A 111 4.52 -21.95 8.45
N MET A 112 3.25 -21.56 8.35
CA MET A 112 2.87 -20.17 8.05
C MET A 112 3.26 -19.20 9.18
N ALA A 113 3.22 -19.62 10.44
CA ALA A 113 3.74 -18.84 11.56
C ALA A 113 5.27 -18.64 11.44
N ALA A 114 6.00 -19.67 11.07
CA ALA A 114 7.45 -19.57 10.85
C ALA A 114 7.77 -18.64 9.67
N VAL A 115 7.09 -18.78 8.53
CA VAL A 115 7.19 -17.85 7.38
C VAL A 115 6.94 -16.41 7.81
N SER A 116 5.85 -16.17 8.53
CA SER A 116 5.45 -14.82 8.96
C SER A 116 6.42 -14.17 9.95
N ASN A 117 7.23 -14.98 10.63
CA ASN A 117 8.26 -14.49 11.56
C ASN A 117 9.65 -14.30 10.93
N SER A 118 9.84 -14.73 9.68
CA SER A 118 11.11 -14.61 8.95
C SER A 118 10.98 -13.61 7.80
N GLU A 119 11.79 -12.56 7.81
CA GLU A 119 11.81 -11.55 6.75
C GLU A 119 12.23 -12.16 5.41
N THR A 120 13.25 -13.02 5.42
CA THR A 120 13.73 -13.71 4.22
C THR A 120 12.66 -14.63 3.62
N ALA A 121 11.95 -15.39 4.45
CA ALA A 121 10.85 -16.23 3.99
C ALA A 121 9.67 -15.42 3.46
N MET A 122 9.31 -14.32 4.13
CA MET A 122 8.28 -13.39 3.67
C MET A 122 8.64 -12.78 2.30
N ALA A 123 9.90 -12.37 2.11
CA ALA A 123 10.38 -11.83 0.84
C ALA A 123 10.31 -12.87 -0.29
N ALA A 124 10.77 -14.09 -0.03
CA ALA A 124 10.73 -15.19 -1.00
C ALA A 124 9.29 -15.53 -1.42
N VAL A 125 8.38 -15.65 -0.46
CA VAL A 125 6.97 -15.91 -0.72
C VAL A 125 6.32 -14.78 -1.50
N SER A 126 6.60 -13.52 -1.13
CA SER A 126 6.07 -12.33 -1.82
C SER A 126 6.54 -12.23 -3.26
N GLY A 127 7.72 -12.75 -3.58
CA GLY A 127 8.27 -12.77 -4.93
C GLY A 127 7.75 -13.91 -5.80
N SER A 128 7.05 -14.90 -5.23
CA SER A 128 6.55 -16.08 -5.95
C SER A 128 5.05 -16.02 -6.18
N GLU A 129 4.63 -15.96 -7.44
CA GLU A 129 3.22 -15.96 -7.80
C GLU A 129 2.50 -17.24 -7.34
N MET A 130 3.14 -18.40 -7.48
CA MET A 130 2.59 -19.68 -7.05
C MET A 130 2.38 -19.73 -5.53
N ALA A 131 3.36 -19.27 -4.75
CA ALA A 131 3.26 -19.21 -3.30
C ALA A 131 2.16 -18.24 -2.87
N MET A 132 2.09 -17.05 -3.49
CA MET A 132 1.04 -16.08 -3.20
C MET A 132 -0.34 -16.60 -3.54
N ASN A 133 -0.53 -17.27 -4.70
CA ASN A 133 -1.79 -17.90 -5.05
C ASN A 133 -2.23 -18.94 -4.00
N SER A 134 -1.28 -19.76 -3.53
CA SER A 134 -1.55 -20.76 -2.50
C SER A 134 -1.92 -20.13 -1.15
N ILE A 135 -1.19 -19.12 -0.70
CA ILE A 135 -1.47 -18.40 0.55
C ILE A 135 -2.82 -17.66 0.46
N CYS A 136 -3.08 -16.98 -0.65
CA CYS A 136 -4.32 -16.25 -0.86
C CYS A 136 -5.56 -17.17 -0.90
N SER A 137 -5.40 -18.43 -1.31
CA SER A 137 -6.48 -19.42 -1.31
C SER A 137 -6.86 -19.93 0.09
N VAL A 138 -6.01 -19.74 1.10
CA VAL A 138 -6.19 -20.26 2.47
C VAL A 138 -6.31 -19.09 3.45
N LYS A 139 -7.53 -18.82 3.94
CA LYS A 139 -7.81 -17.64 4.79
C LYS A 139 -6.95 -17.55 6.05
N THR A 140 -6.60 -18.67 6.67
CA THR A 140 -5.75 -18.70 7.88
C THR A 140 -4.32 -18.33 7.55
N ALA A 141 -3.79 -18.84 6.43
CA ALA A 141 -2.46 -18.49 5.93
C ALA A 141 -2.37 -17.01 5.55
N LEU A 142 -3.34 -16.51 4.78
CA LEU A 142 -3.40 -15.10 4.39
C LEU A 142 -3.45 -14.17 5.61
N ARG A 143 -4.21 -14.51 6.65
CA ARG A 143 -4.25 -13.73 7.89
C ARG A 143 -2.92 -13.73 8.63
N ALA A 144 -2.26 -14.88 8.75
CA ALA A 144 -0.93 -14.99 9.35
C ALA A 144 0.11 -14.19 8.57
N PHE A 145 0.06 -14.28 7.24
CA PHE A 145 0.91 -13.53 6.33
C PHE A 145 0.70 -12.02 6.46
N ALA A 146 -0.54 -11.56 6.46
CA ALA A 146 -0.89 -10.14 6.58
C ALA A 146 -0.60 -9.56 7.98
N ALA A 147 -0.57 -10.39 9.03
CA ALA A 147 -0.23 -10.00 10.39
C ALA A 147 1.28 -9.99 10.68
N SER A 148 2.11 -10.36 9.70
CA SER A 148 3.56 -10.39 9.87
C SER A 148 4.13 -9.01 10.17
N LYS A 149 5.06 -8.95 11.13
CA LYS A 149 5.85 -7.73 11.41
C LYS A 149 6.71 -7.30 10.20
N HIS A 150 6.99 -8.24 9.29
CA HIS A 150 7.78 -8.01 8.08
C HIS A 150 6.92 -7.62 6.86
N TRP A 151 5.60 -7.49 7.03
CA TRP A 151 4.69 -7.06 5.96
C TRP A 151 5.15 -5.77 5.28
N ASN A 152 5.53 -4.77 6.08
CA ASN A 152 5.92 -3.45 5.55
C ASN A 152 7.22 -3.48 4.73
N SER A 153 8.15 -4.36 5.05
CA SER A 153 9.45 -4.47 4.35
C SER A 153 9.40 -5.40 3.13
N THR A 154 8.44 -6.34 3.07
CA THR A 154 8.47 -7.40 2.06
C THR A 154 7.26 -7.43 1.12
N VAL A 155 6.07 -7.01 1.60
CA VAL A 155 4.80 -7.13 0.85
C VAL A 155 4.25 -5.79 0.42
N LYS A 156 4.28 -4.82 1.33
CA LYS A 156 3.57 -3.54 1.18
C LYS A 156 3.81 -2.82 -0.14
N GLU A 157 5.03 -2.82 -0.64
CA GLU A 157 5.40 -2.18 -1.91
C GLU A 157 5.74 -3.21 -3.00
N ASN A 158 5.53 -4.51 -2.75
CA ASN A 158 5.63 -5.54 -3.77
C ASN A 158 4.33 -5.57 -4.59
N ASP A 159 4.43 -5.16 -5.86
CA ASP A 159 3.30 -4.90 -6.75
C ASP A 159 2.36 -6.11 -6.91
N MET A 160 2.91 -7.30 -7.14
CA MET A 160 2.13 -8.54 -7.27
C MET A 160 1.55 -8.99 -5.93
N ALA A 161 2.38 -9.04 -4.87
CA ALA A 161 1.97 -9.59 -3.60
C ALA A 161 0.87 -8.74 -2.94
N ILE A 162 1.00 -7.40 -2.95
CA ILE A 162 0.00 -6.51 -2.38
C ILE A 162 -1.33 -6.60 -3.12
N ALA A 163 -1.29 -6.68 -4.46
CA ALA A 163 -2.49 -6.80 -5.28
C ALA A 163 -3.25 -8.11 -5.00
N LYS A 164 -2.54 -9.26 -5.03
CA LYS A 164 -3.14 -10.56 -4.74
C LYS A 164 -3.69 -10.64 -3.32
N ALA A 165 -2.91 -10.22 -2.32
CA ALA A 165 -3.32 -10.25 -0.93
C ALA A 165 -4.55 -9.37 -0.66
N ALA A 166 -4.61 -8.16 -1.20
CA ALA A 166 -5.75 -7.27 -1.03
C ALA A 166 -7.04 -7.88 -1.61
N VAL A 167 -6.98 -8.42 -2.81
CA VAL A 167 -8.16 -9.04 -3.47
C VAL A 167 -8.62 -10.27 -2.69
N ALA A 168 -7.69 -11.09 -2.20
CA ALA A 168 -8.02 -12.25 -1.35
C ALA A 168 -8.59 -11.83 0.03
N LEU A 169 -8.09 -10.76 0.63
CA LEU A 169 -8.63 -10.17 1.87
C LEU A 169 -10.05 -9.63 1.67
N ALA A 170 -10.39 -9.21 0.47
CA ALA A 170 -11.76 -8.85 0.07
C ALA A 170 -12.66 -10.08 -0.21
N ASN A 171 -12.17 -11.30 0.10
CA ASN A 171 -12.85 -12.58 -0.14
C ASN A 171 -13.20 -12.86 -1.62
N SER A 172 -12.40 -12.37 -2.55
CA SER A 172 -12.53 -12.65 -3.98
C SER A 172 -11.46 -13.62 -4.46
N ASN A 173 -11.83 -14.49 -5.41
CA ASN A 173 -10.89 -15.42 -6.05
C ASN A 173 -10.19 -14.80 -7.29
N GLU A 174 -10.51 -13.54 -7.63
CA GLU A 174 -9.88 -12.83 -8.75
C GLU A 174 -8.36 -12.68 -8.58
N PHE A 175 -7.83 -12.83 -7.35
CA PHE A 175 -6.39 -12.75 -7.07
C PHE A 175 -5.57 -13.71 -7.93
N SER A 176 -6.13 -14.85 -8.36
CA SER A 176 -5.41 -15.84 -9.17
C SER A 176 -5.05 -15.33 -10.57
N ALA A 177 -5.84 -14.39 -11.10
CA ALA A 177 -5.64 -13.81 -12.43
C ALA A 177 -4.94 -12.44 -12.39
N ILE A 178 -4.54 -11.97 -11.20
CA ILE A 178 -3.95 -10.65 -10.99
C ILE A 178 -2.46 -10.83 -10.66
N SER A 179 -1.57 -10.18 -11.41
CA SER A 179 -0.12 -10.21 -11.19
C SER A 179 0.48 -8.83 -10.85
N SER A 180 -0.35 -7.77 -10.80
CA SER A 180 0.08 -6.42 -10.46
C SER A 180 -1.06 -5.55 -9.93
N CYS A 181 -0.71 -4.45 -9.26
CA CYS A 181 -1.70 -3.43 -8.88
C CYS A 181 -2.38 -2.78 -10.09
N ALA A 182 -1.69 -2.66 -11.21
CA ALA A 182 -2.27 -2.13 -12.44
C ALA A 182 -3.37 -3.05 -12.98
N GLU A 183 -3.12 -4.35 -13.07
CA GLU A 183 -4.13 -5.34 -13.49
C GLU A 183 -5.30 -5.40 -12.50
N MET A 184 -5.01 -5.36 -11.19
CA MET A 184 -6.03 -5.28 -10.15
C MET A 184 -6.93 -4.06 -10.36
N ALA A 185 -6.36 -2.90 -10.60
CA ALA A 185 -7.06 -1.64 -10.75
C ALA A 185 -7.92 -1.58 -12.04
N GLU A 186 -7.54 -2.28 -13.09
CA GLU A 186 -8.32 -2.42 -14.35
C GLU A 186 -9.28 -3.61 -14.34
N ASN A 187 -9.36 -4.38 -13.25
CA ASN A 187 -10.34 -5.43 -13.07
C ASN A 187 -11.58 -4.90 -12.33
N SER A 188 -12.68 -4.72 -13.05
CA SER A 188 -13.95 -4.18 -12.50
C SER A 188 -14.50 -4.98 -11.32
N THR A 189 -14.38 -6.31 -11.37
CA THR A 189 -14.84 -7.20 -10.29
C THR A 189 -13.98 -7.02 -9.05
N ALA A 190 -12.65 -7.01 -9.21
CA ALA A 190 -11.72 -6.76 -8.13
C ALA A 190 -11.97 -5.38 -7.49
N MET A 191 -12.08 -4.32 -8.29
CA MET A 191 -12.33 -2.96 -7.79
C MET A 191 -13.64 -2.86 -6.98
N SER A 192 -14.69 -3.55 -7.41
CA SER A 192 -15.97 -3.58 -6.70
C SER A 192 -15.86 -4.24 -5.32
N VAL A 193 -15.19 -5.39 -5.22
CA VAL A 193 -15.05 -6.10 -3.93
C VAL A 193 -14.06 -5.42 -3.00
N LEU A 194 -13.01 -4.82 -3.56
CA LEU A 194 -12.04 -4.02 -2.80
C LEU A 194 -12.70 -2.81 -2.14
N ALA A 195 -13.54 -2.08 -2.89
CA ALA A 195 -14.26 -0.93 -2.37
C ALA A 195 -15.21 -1.28 -1.22
N ALA A 196 -15.71 -2.51 -1.17
CA ALA A 196 -16.56 -3.00 -0.10
C ALA A 196 -15.80 -3.56 1.12
N SER A 197 -14.46 -3.71 1.03
CA SER A 197 -13.65 -4.37 2.06
C SER A 197 -12.77 -3.38 2.81
N GLU A 198 -13.10 -3.14 4.08
CA GLU A 198 -12.31 -2.25 4.94
C GLU A 198 -10.86 -2.73 5.12
N THR A 199 -10.67 -4.04 5.32
CA THR A 199 -9.34 -4.64 5.49
C THR A 199 -8.50 -4.51 4.23
N ALA A 200 -9.06 -4.84 3.07
CA ALA A 200 -8.36 -4.73 1.80
C ALA A 200 -8.01 -3.27 1.49
N MET A 201 -8.93 -2.36 1.69
CA MET A 201 -8.69 -0.94 1.47
C MET A 201 -7.65 -0.36 2.42
N SER A 202 -7.54 -0.83 3.67
CA SER A 202 -6.46 -0.42 4.58
C SER A 202 -5.09 -0.82 4.03
N VAL A 203 -4.96 -2.07 3.61
CA VAL A 203 -3.71 -2.60 3.03
C VAL A 203 -3.30 -1.80 1.78
N LEU A 204 -4.24 -1.54 0.88
CA LEU A 204 -3.98 -0.80 -0.37
C LEU A 204 -3.69 0.68 -0.10
N ALA A 205 -4.42 1.31 0.81
CA ALA A 205 -4.22 2.72 1.14
C ALA A 205 -2.87 2.98 1.82
N ASP A 206 -2.30 2.01 2.50
CA ASP A 206 -0.98 2.12 3.12
C ASP A 206 0.17 1.92 2.13
N SER A 207 -0.06 1.30 0.96
CA SER A 207 0.93 1.11 -0.12
C SER A 207 0.93 2.28 -1.12
N ALA A 208 2.10 2.85 -1.40
CA ALA A 208 2.24 3.91 -2.41
C ALA A 208 1.99 3.37 -3.83
N THR A 209 2.50 2.18 -4.13
CA THR A 209 2.30 1.48 -5.40
C THR A 209 0.81 1.25 -5.66
N ALA A 210 0.10 0.69 -4.70
CA ALA A 210 -1.33 0.42 -4.83
C ALA A 210 -2.17 1.70 -4.96
N ARG A 211 -1.90 2.73 -4.13
CA ARG A 211 -2.62 4.03 -4.25
C ARG A 211 -2.51 4.64 -5.65
N THR A 212 -1.31 4.59 -6.23
CA THR A 212 -1.06 5.11 -7.58
C THR A 212 -1.89 4.35 -8.62
N ALA A 213 -1.90 3.03 -8.56
CA ALA A 213 -2.69 2.20 -9.47
C ALA A 213 -4.19 2.46 -9.31
N LEU A 214 -4.71 2.46 -8.07
CA LEU A 214 -6.14 2.68 -7.80
C LEU A 214 -6.63 4.03 -8.34
N THR A 215 -5.92 5.13 -8.03
CA THR A 215 -6.37 6.47 -8.45
C THR A 215 -6.16 6.74 -9.93
N GLY A 216 -5.29 5.99 -10.61
CA GLY A 216 -5.12 6.02 -12.06
C GLY A 216 -6.13 5.16 -12.84
N SER A 217 -6.90 4.31 -12.15
CA SER A 217 -7.84 3.39 -12.76
C SER A 217 -9.07 4.07 -13.36
N SER A 218 -9.53 3.55 -14.49
CA SER A 218 -10.81 3.94 -15.11
C SER A 218 -12.02 3.64 -14.19
N TYR A 219 -11.89 2.71 -13.26
CA TYR A 219 -12.93 2.30 -12.30
C TYR A 219 -12.91 3.06 -10.98
N TYR A 220 -11.88 3.88 -10.71
CA TYR A 220 -11.76 4.64 -9.46
C TYR A 220 -12.97 5.54 -9.19
N GLY A 221 -13.37 6.33 -10.18
CA GLY A 221 -14.53 7.23 -10.08
C GLY A 221 -15.84 6.49 -9.81
N LYS A 222 -15.95 5.26 -10.33
CA LYS A 222 -17.17 4.45 -10.18
C LYS A 222 -17.31 3.81 -8.80
N TYR A 223 -16.21 3.31 -8.23
CA TYR A 223 -16.30 2.47 -7.02
C TYR A 223 -15.75 3.14 -5.76
N MET A 224 -14.74 4.00 -5.86
CA MET A 224 -13.97 4.43 -4.68
C MET A 224 -14.00 5.93 -4.41
N GLN A 225 -14.01 6.77 -5.44
CA GLN A 225 -13.83 8.22 -5.29
C GLN A 225 -14.88 8.87 -4.37
N ASN A 226 -16.12 8.41 -4.41
CA ASN A 226 -17.22 8.91 -3.59
C ASN A 226 -17.72 7.89 -2.54
N ASP A 227 -16.99 6.78 -2.34
CA ASP A 227 -17.21 5.92 -1.19
C ASP A 227 -16.51 6.50 0.05
N THR A 228 -17.27 6.63 1.16
CA THR A 228 -16.78 7.34 2.36
C THR A 228 -15.63 6.63 3.05
N MET A 229 -15.59 5.31 3.03
CA MET A 229 -14.50 4.50 3.60
C MET A 229 -13.27 4.55 2.69
N CYS A 230 -13.44 4.34 1.39
CA CYS A 230 -12.34 4.35 0.43
C CYS A 230 -11.62 5.69 0.41
N ILE A 231 -12.36 6.81 0.29
CA ILE A 231 -11.75 8.14 0.24
C ILE A 231 -11.09 8.51 1.56
N ALA A 232 -11.64 8.09 2.71
CA ALA A 232 -11.03 8.31 4.02
C ALA A 232 -9.66 7.63 4.11
N LYS A 233 -9.61 6.33 3.79
CA LYS A 233 -8.37 5.56 3.81
C LYS A 233 -7.33 6.09 2.84
N LEU A 234 -7.73 6.41 1.61
CA LEU A 234 -6.81 6.96 0.61
C LEU A 234 -6.28 8.35 1.00
N ALA A 235 -7.12 9.25 1.52
CA ALA A 235 -6.68 10.57 1.97
C ALA A 235 -5.63 10.47 3.09
N VAL A 236 -5.88 9.60 4.07
CA VAL A 236 -4.96 9.34 5.19
C VAL A 236 -3.69 8.65 4.71
N GLY A 237 -3.80 7.66 3.81
CA GLY A 237 -2.67 6.98 3.18
C GLY A 237 -1.79 7.92 2.36
N PHE A 238 -2.37 8.84 1.57
CA PHE A 238 -1.62 9.90 0.87
C PHE A 238 -0.92 10.88 1.81
N ALA A 239 -1.43 11.01 3.03
CA ALA A 239 -0.79 11.78 4.11
C ALA A 239 0.25 10.95 4.88
N ASN A 240 0.57 9.73 4.45
CA ASN A 240 1.50 8.79 5.08
C ASN A 240 1.14 8.43 6.54
N LEU A 241 -0.15 8.39 6.84
CA LEU A 241 -0.65 7.85 8.09
C LEU A 241 -1.23 6.45 7.87
N ALA A 242 -1.23 5.62 8.93
CA ALA A 242 -1.89 4.32 8.90
C ALA A 242 -3.40 4.48 8.72
N SER A 243 -3.96 3.81 7.71
CA SER A 243 -5.36 3.99 7.31
C SER A 243 -6.34 3.11 8.09
N ALA A 244 -5.87 2.11 8.83
CA ALA A 244 -6.70 1.10 9.48
C ALA A 244 -7.74 1.67 10.47
N GLY A 245 -7.44 2.80 11.14
CA GLY A 245 -8.34 3.45 12.10
C GLY A 245 -9.46 4.30 11.47
N TYR A 246 -9.47 4.48 10.14
CA TYR A 246 -10.39 5.40 9.48
C TYR A 246 -11.37 4.67 8.55
N SER A 247 -12.62 4.57 8.97
CA SER A 247 -13.70 3.93 8.20
C SER A 247 -14.63 4.93 7.49
N SER A 248 -14.44 6.25 7.69
CA SER A 248 -15.25 7.28 7.03
C SER A 248 -14.53 8.62 6.97
N MET A 249 -14.87 9.43 5.97
CA MET A 249 -14.40 10.83 5.88
C MET A 249 -14.88 11.70 7.05
N ALA A 250 -16.01 11.39 7.64
CA ALA A 250 -16.49 12.08 8.85
C ALA A 250 -15.55 11.81 10.05
N GLY A 251 -15.02 10.59 10.17
CA GLY A 251 -14.00 10.24 11.16
C GLY A 251 -12.68 10.98 10.93
N VAL A 252 -12.20 11.04 9.69
CA VAL A 252 -11.01 11.82 9.33
C VAL A 252 -11.23 13.32 9.64
N ALA A 253 -12.38 13.86 9.27
CA ALA A 253 -12.74 15.26 9.51
C ALA A 253 -12.89 15.59 11.01
N ALA A 254 -13.12 14.62 11.87
CA ALA A 254 -13.19 14.80 13.31
C ALA A 254 -11.83 14.74 14.01
N ASP A 255 -10.79 14.26 13.33
CA ASP A 255 -9.44 14.07 13.86
C ASP A 255 -8.52 15.18 13.38
N ALA A 256 -8.15 16.09 14.31
CA ALA A 256 -7.24 17.20 14.00
C ALA A 256 -5.87 16.75 13.53
N THR A 257 -5.35 15.62 14.04
CA THR A 257 -4.05 15.07 13.63
C THR A 257 -4.13 14.57 12.19
N ALA A 258 -5.14 13.79 11.86
CA ALA A 258 -5.38 13.30 10.50
C ALA A 258 -5.58 14.47 9.52
N MET A 259 -6.43 15.44 9.86
CA MET A 259 -6.69 16.57 9.00
C MET A 259 -5.48 17.50 8.80
N ASN A 260 -4.63 17.67 9.81
CA ASN A 260 -3.36 18.40 9.64
C ASN A 260 -2.41 17.66 8.67
N ALA A 261 -2.32 16.34 8.77
CA ALA A 261 -1.51 15.54 7.85
C ALA A 261 -2.08 15.55 6.42
N VAL A 262 -3.39 15.36 6.26
CA VAL A 262 -4.08 15.48 4.96
C VAL A 262 -3.84 16.84 4.33
N ALA A 263 -3.98 17.93 5.11
CA ALA A 263 -3.75 19.28 4.62
C ALA A 263 -2.31 19.56 4.19
N ALA A 264 -1.34 18.88 4.80
CA ALA A 264 0.08 18.98 4.43
C ALA A 264 0.42 18.22 3.12
N SER A 265 -0.44 17.29 2.70
CA SER A 265 -0.26 16.49 1.47
C SER A 265 -1.09 17.05 0.32
N SER A 266 -0.42 17.57 -0.72
CA SER A 266 -1.11 18.05 -1.92
C SER A 266 -1.92 16.95 -2.62
N THR A 267 -1.40 15.72 -2.65
CA THR A 267 -2.08 14.56 -3.24
C THR A 267 -3.35 14.22 -2.44
N ALA A 268 -3.27 14.20 -1.11
CA ALA A 268 -4.44 13.98 -0.26
C ALA A 268 -5.50 15.07 -0.45
N MET A 269 -5.09 16.34 -0.48
CA MET A 269 -6.00 17.47 -0.70
C MET A 269 -6.68 17.42 -2.07
N ASN A 270 -5.96 17.02 -3.12
CA ASN A 270 -6.53 16.80 -4.44
C ASN A 270 -7.58 15.67 -4.43
N ALA A 271 -7.27 14.54 -3.76
CA ALA A 271 -8.21 13.43 -3.63
C ALA A 271 -9.49 13.84 -2.89
N VAL A 272 -9.36 14.57 -1.78
CA VAL A 272 -10.49 15.11 -1.01
C VAL A 272 -11.32 16.08 -1.85
N ALA A 273 -10.70 17.03 -2.56
CA ALA A 273 -11.37 18.00 -3.42
C ALA A 273 -12.10 17.36 -4.61
N ALA A 274 -11.61 16.22 -5.11
CA ALA A 274 -12.26 15.45 -6.16
C ALA A 274 -13.49 14.65 -5.69
N SER A 275 -13.61 14.38 -4.38
CA SER A 275 -14.69 13.58 -3.79
C SER A 275 -15.78 14.44 -3.21
N THR A 276 -17.01 14.33 -3.75
CA THR A 276 -18.17 15.02 -3.20
C THR A 276 -18.48 14.55 -1.78
N THR A 277 -18.37 13.25 -1.52
CA THR A 277 -18.57 12.65 -0.18
C THR A 277 -17.58 13.20 0.85
N ALA A 278 -16.31 13.34 0.46
CA ALA A 278 -15.30 13.92 1.36
C ALA A 278 -15.62 15.40 1.66
N MET A 279 -15.98 16.17 0.64
CA MET A 279 -16.34 17.57 0.83
C MET A 279 -17.62 17.73 1.64
N ASP A 280 -18.62 16.86 1.50
CA ASP A 280 -19.83 16.87 2.33
C ASP A 280 -19.50 16.59 3.81
N ALA A 281 -18.57 15.71 4.10
CA ALA A 281 -18.10 15.44 5.47
C ALA A 281 -17.44 16.68 6.10
N LEU A 282 -16.60 17.40 5.33
CA LEU A 282 -16.02 18.67 5.78
C LEU A 282 -17.09 19.75 5.96
N TYR A 283 -18.04 19.83 5.03
CA TYR A 283 -19.12 20.83 5.07
C TYR A 283 -20.09 20.62 6.24
N ALA A 284 -20.32 19.37 6.66
CA ALA A 284 -21.11 19.07 7.84
C ALA A 284 -20.54 19.67 9.14
N ARG A 285 -19.22 19.95 9.15
CA ARG A 285 -18.50 20.56 10.28
C ARG A 285 -18.08 22.02 10.01
N LYS A 286 -18.71 22.65 9.03
CA LYS A 286 -18.38 24.02 8.63
C LYS A 286 -18.59 25.02 9.76
N LYS A 287 -17.70 26.00 9.81
CA LYS A 287 -17.84 27.23 10.55
C LYS A 287 -18.13 28.38 9.59
N GLN A 288 -18.62 29.49 10.13
CA GLN A 288 -19.00 30.68 9.35
C GLN A 288 -18.19 31.88 9.83
N MET A 289 -17.70 32.67 8.90
CA MET A 289 -17.15 33.99 9.14
C MET A 289 -18.03 35.01 8.38
N LYS A 290 -18.75 35.83 9.12
CA LYS A 290 -19.60 36.92 8.56
C LYS A 290 -18.72 38.07 8.06
N GLY A 291 -19.24 38.86 7.12
CA GLY A 291 -18.69 40.11 6.66
C GLY A 291 -18.71 41.22 7.73
N GLY A 292 -18.20 42.38 7.41
CA GLY A 292 -18.11 43.52 8.34
C GLY A 292 -16.73 43.65 9.00
N SER A 293 -15.64 43.49 8.24
CA SER A 293 -14.25 43.64 8.68
C SER A 293 -13.75 42.52 9.62
N ALA A 294 -14.22 41.32 9.42
CA ALA A 294 -13.75 40.14 10.12
C ALA A 294 -12.49 39.56 9.47
N SER A 295 -11.52 39.14 10.31
CA SER A 295 -10.33 38.41 9.82
C SER A 295 -9.98 37.25 10.73
N LYS A 296 -9.33 36.22 10.16
CA LYS A 296 -8.91 35.03 10.90
C LYS A 296 -7.64 34.45 10.31
N SER A 297 -6.70 34.12 11.20
CA SER A 297 -5.49 33.35 10.89
C SER A 297 -5.62 31.93 11.42
N GLY A 298 -5.07 30.95 10.70
CA GLY A 298 -5.13 29.53 11.07
C GLY A 298 -4.94 28.63 9.87
N LYS A 299 -5.50 27.42 9.92
CA LYS A 299 -5.53 26.48 8.81
C LYS A 299 -6.99 26.15 8.47
N PHE A 300 -7.42 26.55 7.29
CA PHE A 300 -8.83 26.46 6.90
C PHE A 300 -8.98 25.88 5.50
N ILE A 301 -9.98 25.02 5.29
CA ILE A 301 -10.47 24.66 3.96
C ILE A 301 -11.68 25.54 3.66
N ILE A 302 -11.60 26.34 2.60
CA ILE A 302 -12.69 27.22 2.18
C ILE A 302 -13.70 26.40 1.40
N LEU A 303 -14.92 26.33 1.88
CA LEU A 303 -15.98 25.47 1.35
C LEU A 303 -16.99 26.20 0.48
N GLU A 304 -17.35 27.44 0.86
CA GLU A 304 -18.32 28.24 0.15
C GLU A 304 -18.10 29.72 0.47
N ILE A 305 -18.32 30.59 -0.48
CA ILE A 305 -18.27 32.04 -0.30
C ILE A 305 -19.56 32.63 -0.84
N SER A 306 -20.30 33.26 0.04
CA SER A 306 -21.46 34.10 -0.32
C SER A 306 -21.05 35.55 -0.15
N ALA A 307 -20.91 36.27 -1.26
CA ALA A 307 -20.52 37.64 -1.25
C ALA A 307 -21.28 38.40 -2.36
N SER A 308 -21.84 39.55 -2.01
CA SER A 308 -22.51 40.45 -2.95
C SER A 308 -21.50 41.22 -3.83
N ASN A 309 -20.25 41.29 -3.39
CA ASN A 309 -19.17 42.01 -4.07
C ASN A 309 -18.00 41.08 -4.41
N ALA A 310 -17.21 41.47 -5.42
CA ALA A 310 -15.99 40.76 -5.78
C ALA A 310 -14.97 40.72 -4.62
N PHE A 311 -14.48 39.56 -4.30
CA PHE A 311 -13.31 39.41 -3.43
C PHE A 311 -12.06 39.76 -4.25
N ASP A 312 -11.54 40.92 -4.03
CA ASP A 312 -10.25 41.33 -4.53
C ASP A 312 -9.31 41.65 -3.35
N THR A 313 -8.02 41.64 -3.61
CA THR A 313 -6.99 41.79 -2.57
C THR A 313 -7.00 43.14 -1.88
N SER A 314 -7.84 44.10 -2.31
CA SER A 314 -7.72 45.50 -1.91
C SER A 314 -8.92 46.05 -1.14
N LYS A 315 -10.15 45.55 -1.33
CA LYS A 315 -11.31 46.26 -0.87
C LYS A 315 -12.36 45.46 -0.10
N TYR A 316 -12.64 44.22 -0.49
CA TYR A 316 -13.78 43.47 0.05
C TYR A 316 -13.41 42.19 0.78
N GLY A 317 -12.13 41.85 0.83
CA GLY A 317 -11.62 40.66 1.51
C GLY A 317 -10.76 39.80 0.60
N TYR A 318 -10.05 38.88 1.21
CA TYR A 318 -9.20 37.92 0.49
C TYR A 318 -8.89 36.68 1.33
N VAL A 319 -8.45 35.64 0.65
CA VAL A 319 -7.91 34.42 1.25
C VAL A 319 -6.44 34.29 0.85
N THR A 320 -5.57 33.98 1.81
CA THR A 320 -4.19 33.61 1.55
C THR A 320 -4.06 32.10 1.68
N LEU A 321 -3.65 31.43 0.63
CA LEU A 321 -3.43 29.99 0.61
C LEU A 321 -2.08 29.61 1.25
N SER A 322 -1.87 28.34 1.51
CA SER A 322 -0.65 27.81 2.15
C SER A 322 0.63 28.03 1.35
N ASP A 323 0.53 28.28 0.06
CA ASP A 323 1.64 28.64 -0.83
C ASP A 323 1.84 30.16 -0.98
N GLY A 324 1.10 30.96 -0.23
CA GLY A 324 1.13 32.43 -0.29
C GLY A 324 0.28 33.03 -1.41
N ASN A 325 -0.33 32.22 -2.27
CA ASN A 325 -1.21 32.71 -3.33
C ASN A 325 -2.47 33.37 -2.74
N LYS A 326 -2.92 34.44 -3.38
CA LYS A 326 -4.17 35.17 -3.04
C LYS A 326 -5.05 35.18 -4.26
N PRO A 327 -5.83 34.12 -4.49
CA PRO A 327 -6.70 34.05 -5.66
C PRO A 327 -7.78 35.10 -5.61
N ASN A 328 -8.07 35.70 -6.76
CA ASN A 328 -9.19 36.62 -6.95
C ASN A 328 -10.39 35.90 -7.53
N TRP A 329 -11.57 36.25 -7.09
CA TRP A 329 -12.83 35.77 -7.66
C TRP A 329 -13.90 36.87 -7.61
N SER A 330 -14.85 36.75 -8.51
CA SER A 330 -15.98 37.71 -8.58
C SER A 330 -17.20 37.10 -7.92
N ASN A 331 -17.79 37.84 -6.96
CA ASN A 331 -19.07 37.54 -6.34
C ASN A 331 -19.16 36.14 -5.66
N TYR A 332 -20.34 35.53 -5.75
CA TYR A 332 -20.66 34.26 -5.14
C TYR A 332 -19.85 33.08 -5.72
N LEU A 333 -19.30 32.27 -4.85
CA LEU A 333 -18.75 30.95 -5.21
C LEU A 333 -19.57 29.85 -4.57
N ALA A 334 -20.16 29.02 -5.40
CA ALA A 334 -20.99 27.91 -4.99
C ALA A 334 -20.25 26.94 -4.08
N LYS A 335 -21.01 26.15 -3.34
CA LYS A 335 -20.55 25.09 -2.47
C LYS A 335 -19.43 24.29 -3.16
N TYR A 336 -18.27 24.22 -2.50
CA TYR A 336 -17.03 23.52 -2.94
C TYR A 336 -16.28 24.14 -4.14
N ALA A 337 -16.80 25.12 -4.84
CA ALA A 337 -16.18 25.66 -6.06
C ALA A 337 -14.75 26.18 -5.79
N PHE A 338 -14.56 26.89 -4.67
CA PHE A 338 -13.24 27.39 -4.28
C PHE A 338 -12.25 26.25 -4.02
N PHE A 339 -12.64 25.26 -3.19
CA PHE A 339 -11.75 24.16 -2.83
C PHE A 339 -11.44 23.24 -4.02
N LYS A 340 -12.39 23.02 -4.92
CA LYS A 340 -12.14 22.28 -6.17
C LYS A 340 -11.10 22.97 -7.07
N GLN A 341 -11.17 24.30 -7.14
CA GLN A 341 -10.24 25.08 -7.94
C GLN A 341 -8.86 25.22 -7.27
N TYR A 342 -8.84 25.33 -5.94
CA TYR A 342 -7.65 25.52 -5.14
C TYR A 342 -7.63 24.47 -4.01
N PRO A 343 -7.17 23.22 -4.26
CA PRO A 343 -7.15 22.16 -3.27
C PRO A 343 -5.99 22.32 -2.29
N LYS A 344 -6.00 23.43 -1.56
CA LYS A 344 -5.03 23.85 -0.57
C LYS A 344 -5.76 24.45 0.63
N TYR A 345 -5.13 24.39 1.81
CA TYR A 345 -5.69 25.13 2.94
C TYR A 345 -5.32 26.62 2.88
N ALA A 346 -6.16 27.44 3.47
CA ALA A 346 -5.91 28.86 3.67
C ALA A 346 -5.22 29.07 5.03
N THR A 347 -4.24 29.98 5.05
CA THR A 347 -3.53 30.40 6.27
C THR A 347 -4.12 31.66 6.88
N TYR A 348 -4.82 32.43 6.06
CA TYR A 348 -5.48 33.67 6.45
C TYR A 348 -6.71 33.88 5.59
N MET A 349 -7.75 34.45 6.18
CA MET A 349 -8.94 34.93 5.48
C MET A 349 -9.41 36.24 6.09
N ARG A 350 -9.91 37.14 5.25
CA ARG A 350 -10.49 38.43 5.60
C ARG A 350 -11.77 38.61 4.81
N ASN A 351 -12.83 39.08 5.49
CA ASN A 351 -14.14 39.36 4.91
C ASN A 351 -14.59 40.78 5.32
N ASP A 352 -14.38 41.74 4.44
CA ASP A 352 -14.79 43.14 4.60
C ASP A 352 -16.06 43.45 3.80
N THR A 353 -16.77 42.46 3.32
CA THR A 353 -18.02 42.58 2.60
C THR A 353 -19.17 42.96 3.55
N ASP A 354 -20.38 43.09 3.03
CA ASP A 354 -21.56 43.40 3.80
C ASP A 354 -21.82 42.40 4.92
N SER A 355 -22.53 42.80 5.96
CA SER A 355 -22.78 41.98 7.16
C SER A 355 -23.57 40.70 6.89
N ASP A 356 -24.25 40.62 5.74
CA ASP A 356 -25.04 39.47 5.32
C ASP A 356 -24.23 38.48 4.45
N ASP A 357 -23.03 38.86 4.05
CA ASP A 357 -22.10 38.02 3.33
C ASP A 357 -21.30 37.14 4.28
N TYR A 358 -20.86 35.97 3.81
CA TYR A 358 -20.12 35.05 4.66
C TYR A 358 -19.15 34.14 3.88
N ILE A 359 -18.12 33.65 4.59
CA ILE A 359 -17.24 32.55 4.18
C ILE A 359 -17.58 31.35 5.05
N TYR A 360 -17.98 30.22 4.44
CA TYR A 360 -18.00 28.92 5.10
C TYR A 360 -16.65 28.21 4.95
N TYR A 361 -16.13 27.75 6.06
CA TYR A 361 -14.84 27.09 6.11
C TYR A 361 -14.84 25.92 7.09
N PHE A 362 -13.96 24.98 6.85
CA PHE A 362 -13.60 23.92 7.79
C PHE A 362 -12.31 24.32 8.52
N ASP A 363 -12.30 24.24 9.83
CA ASP A 363 -11.16 24.60 10.67
C ASP A 363 -10.33 23.34 10.98
N ILE A 364 -9.16 23.21 10.34
CA ILE A 364 -8.32 22.01 10.42
C ILE A 364 -7.73 21.81 11.83
N THR A 365 -7.46 22.89 12.54
CA THR A 365 -6.83 22.82 13.88
C THR A 365 -7.85 22.59 14.98
N ASN A 366 -9.11 22.90 14.72
CA ASN A 366 -10.22 22.69 15.65
C ASN A 366 -11.44 22.21 14.85
N PRO A 367 -11.40 20.96 14.36
CA PRO A 367 -12.38 20.42 13.43
C PRO A 367 -13.75 20.11 14.05
#